data_21fd8baf2a5cf29a8d086b8fca859947
#
_entry.id   21fd8baf2a5cf29a8d086b8fca859947
#
_cell.length_a   1.000
_cell.length_b   1.000
_cell.length_c   1.000
_cell.angle_alpha   90.00
_cell.angle_beta   90.00
_cell.angle_gamma   90.00
#
_symmetry.space_group_name_H-M   'P 1'
#
loop_
_entity.id
_entity.type
_entity.pdbx_description
1 polymer ?
#
loop_
_entity_poly.entity_id
_entity_poly.type
_entity_poly.pdbx_seq_one_letter_code
_entity_poly.pdbx_strand_id
1 'polypeptide(L)'
;TICYSTMNSASFEALYSAFSRMHVQKSWEAIMNAPLMLDDVVLAEWIWAASKSVLSGTAILIVIWILGLTHSPLTLWIPLLALLIGICFSGMGLIMTALSPSYDFFMFCFTLVIAPMTLLCGVFFPVDQLPSVLQTVAQFLPLTHAIELARPLITGNVPQNILLHIFVLLAYGVTGYYIALVLIRRRLLK
;
A
#
# COMPACT_ATOMS: atom_id res chain seq x y z
N THR A 1 -7.77 -10.51 -5.41
CA THR A 1 -6.77 -11.12 -4.48
C THR A 1 -5.43 -10.42 -4.60
N ILE A 2 -4.81 -10.22 -5.81
CA ILE A 2 -3.48 -9.59 -5.97
C ILE A 2 -3.42 -8.23 -5.27
N CYS A 3 -4.31 -7.29 -5.60
CA CYS A 3 -4.30 -5.94 -5.00
C CYS A 3 -4.43 -5.97 -3.47
N TYR A 4 -5.27 -6.86 -2.95
CA TYR A 4 -5.43 -7.04 -1.51
C TYR A 4 -4.15 -7.56 -0.84
N SER A 5 -3.50 -8.56 -1.44
CA SER A 5 -2.26 -9.12 -0.90
C SER A 5 -1.09 -8.11 -0.95
N THR A 6 -0.94 -7.38 -2.07
CA THR A 6 0.08 -6.33 -2.20
C THR A 6 -0.14 -5.20 -1.22
N MET A 7 -1.39 -4.74 -1.04
CA MET A 7 -1.76 -3.75 -0.05
C MET A 7 -1.41 -4.22 1.37
N ASN A 8 -1.82 -5.44 1.74
CA ASN A 8 -1.51 -5.98 3.06
C ASN A 8 0.00 -6.10 3.29
N SER A 9 0.75 -6.62 2.32
CA SER A 9 2.20 -6.76 2.44
C SER A 9 2.88 -5.41 2.70
N ALA A 10 2.53 -4.36 1.95
CA ALA A 10 3.05 -3.02 2.16
C ALA A 10 2.62 -2.43 3.52
N SER A 11 1.33 -2.59 3.88
CA SER A 11 0.79 -2.06 5.12
C SER A 11 1.40 -2.74 6.36
N PHE A 12 1.52 -4.08 6.35
CA PHE A 12 2.15 -4.80 7.46
C PHE A 12 3.61 -4.41 7.65
N GLU A 13 4.36 -4.26 6.57
CA GLU A 13 5.75 -3.83 6.65
C GLU A 13 5.86 -2.42 7.22
N ALA A 14 5.08 -1.48 6.70
CA ALA A 14 5.09 -0.10 7.16
C ALA A 14 4.58 0.07 8.59
N LEU A 15 3.64 -0.75 9.05
CA LEU A 15 3.07 -0.68 10.39
C LEU A 15 3.94 -1.41 11.41
N TYR A 16 4.11 -2.73 11.24
CA TYR A 16 4.74 -3.57 12.27
C TYR A 16 6.26 -3.55 12.20
N SER A 17 6.84 -3.72 11.01
CA SER A 17 8.29 -3.83 10.87
C SER A 17 8.98 -2.48 11.05
N ALA A 18 8.45 -1.40 10.45
CA ALA A 18 9.02 -0.06 10.63
C ALA A 18 8.89 0.41 12.08
N PHE A 19 7.75 0.15 12.73
CA PHE A 19 7.58 0.47 14.16
C PHE A 19 8.55 -0.32 15.05
N SER A 20 8.75 -1.62 14.76
CA SER A 20 9.73 -2.44 15.46
C SER A 20 11.14 -1.87 15.35
N ARG A 21 11.56 -1.48 14.14
CA ARG A 21 12.87 -0.88 13.89
C ARG A 21 13.01 0.49 14.58
N MET A 22 11.94 1.26 14.63
CA MET A 22 11.94 2.59 15.24
C MET A 22 11.97 2.52 16.77
N HIS A 23 11.12 1.69 17.40
CA HIS A 23 10.87 1.72 18.85
C HIS A 23 11.52 0.57 19.62
N VAL A 24 11.50 -0.65 19.09
CA VAL A 24 11.96 -1.84 19.83
C VAL A 24 13.44 -2.06 19.60
N GLN A 25 13.86 -2.10 18.36
CA GLN A 25 15.26 -2.35 17.98
C GLN A 25 16.10 -1.09 18.04
N LYS A 26 15.48 0.09 18.04
CA LYS A 26 16.14 1.41 17.98
C LYS A 26 17.16 1.54 16.83
N SER A 27 16.94 0.78 15.76
CA SER A 27 17.83 0.75 14.60
C SER A 27 17.92 2.12 13.94
N TRP A 28 16.84 2.91 13.97
CA TRP A 28 16.83 4.25 13.39
C TRP A 28 17.76 5.20 14.16
N GLU A 29 17.78 5.11 15.51
CA GLU A 29 18.72 5.90 16.33
C GLU A 29 20.17 5.50 16.02
N ALA A 30 20.43 4.20 15.85
CA ALA A 30 21.77 3.71 15.49
C ALA A 30 22.22 4.19 14.10
N ILE A 31 21.33 4.22 13.12
CA ILE A 31 21.61 4.70 11.76
C ILE A 31 21.84 6.23 11.78
N MET A 32 21.09 6.99 12.56
CA MET A 32 21.26 8.44 12.69
C MET A 32 22.57 8.84 13.42
N ASN A 33 23.25 7.91 14.10
CA ASN A 33 24.61 8.14 14.60
C ASN A 33 25.68 8.14 13.48
N ALA A 34 25.35 7.62 12.29
CA ALA A 34 26.11 7.83 11.08
C ALA A 34 25.72 9.17 10.42
N PRO A 35 26.45 9.70 9.42
CA PRO A 35 26.13 10.96 8.75
C PRO A 35 24.91 10.80 7.80
N LEU A 36 23.80 10.27 8.31
CA LEU A 36 22.53 10.07 7.60
C LEU A 36 21.42 10.91 8.26
N MET A 37 20.55 11.46 7.42
CA MET A 37 19.41 12.24 7.90
C MET A 37 18.22 11.31 8.20
N LEU A 38 17.35 11.73 9.11
CA LEU A 38 16.11 11.01 9.40
C LEU A 38 15.25 10.79 8.13
N ASP A 39 15.31 11.74 7.20
CA ASP A 39 14.59 11.67 5.93
C ASP A 39 15.02 10.48 5.08
N ASP A 40 16.32 10.19 5.07
CA ASP A 40 16.88 9.05 4.32
C ASP A 40 16.38 7.73 4.90
N VAL A 41 16.28 7.67 6.23
CA VAL A 41 15.75 6.47 6.93
C VAL A 41 14.28 6.25 6.60
N VAL A 42 13.46 7.30 6.66
CA VAL A 42 12.03 7.20 6.35
C VAL A 42 11.81 6.88 4.87
N LEU A 43 12.62 7.45 3.97
CA LEU A 43 12.59 7.14 2.54
C LEU A 43 12.95 5.67 2.28
N ALA A 44 13.99 5.17 2.94
CA ALA A 44 14.39 3.78 2.82
C ALA A 44 13.30 2.81 3.29
N GLU A 45 12.63 3.10 4.41
CA GLU A 45 11.49 2.32 4.92
C GLU A 45 10.32 2.32 3.95
N TRP A 46 10.02 3.47 3.35
CA TRP A 46 8.94 3.61 2.36
C TRP A 46 9.20 2.75 1.13
N ILE A 47 10.40 2.85 0.54
CA ILE A 47 10.81 2.06 -0.63
C ILE A 47 10.89 0.57 -0.29
N TRP A 48 11.39 0.23 0.90
CA TRP A 48 11.47 -1.16 1.36
C TRP A 48 10.10 -1.82 1.47
N ALA A 49 9.13 -1.15 2.09
CA ALA A 49 7.78 -1.65 2.20
C ALA A 49 7.11 -1.78 0.81
N ALA A 50 7.35 -0.82 -0.09
CA ALA A 50 6.88 -0.90 -1.48
C ALA A 50 7.52 -2.08 -2.25
N SER A 51 8.80 -2.35 -2.06
CA SER A 51 9.47 -3.49 -2.72
C SER A 51 8.93 -4.85 -2.26
N LYS A 52 8.56 -4.99 -0.99
CA LYS A 52 7.90 -6.21 -0.48
C LYS A 52 6.54 -6.46 -1.12
N SER A 53 5.79 -5.41 -1.44
CA SER A 53 4.52 -5.56 -2.16
C SER A 53 4.72 -6.12 -3.57
N VAL A 54 5.82 -5.78 -4.24
CA VAL A 54 6.18 -6.37 -5.54
C VAL A 54 6.42 -7.86 -5.41
N LEU A 55 7.17 -8.28 -4.38
CA LEU A 55 7.39 -9.72 -4.14
C LEU A 55 6.06 -10.47 -3.91
N SER A 56 5.16 -9.89 -3.12
CA SER A 56 3.83 -10.47 -2.88
C SER A 56 2.99 -10.55 -4.15
N GLY A 57 2.94 -9.47 -4.94
CA GLY A 57 2.19 -9.42 -6.19
C GLY A 57 2.73 -10.38 -7.25
N THR A 58 4.06 -10.45 -7.40
CA THR A 58 4.70 -11.36 -8.35
C THR A 58 4.53 -12.82 -7.96
N ALA A 59 4.62 -13.15 -6.67
CA ALA A 59 4.39 -14.52 -6.19
C ALA A 59 2.97 -15.00 -6.56
N ILE A 60 1.95 -14.18 -6.33
CA ILE A 60 0.58 -14.53 -6.69
C ILE A 60 0.42 -14.61 -8.22
N LEU A 61 1.05 -13.73 -8.98
CA LEU A 61 1.02 -13.76 -10.44
C LEU A 61 1.59 -15.07 -10.99
N ILE A 62 2.72 -15.52 -10.44
CA ILE A 62 3.34 -16.81 -10.81
C ILE A 62 2.36 -17.98 -10.53
N VAL A 63 1.69 -17.97 -9.39
CA VAL A 63 0.69 -19.02 -9.07
C VAL A 63 -0.47 -18.99 -10.07
N ILE A 64 -0.97 -17.79 -10.42
CA ILE A 64 -2.05 -17.63 -11.40
C ILE A 64 -1.64 -18.17 -12.78
N TRP A 65 -0.38 -17.96 -13.19
CA TRP A 65 0.15 -18.51 -14.45
C TRP A 65 0.31 -20.03 -14.41
N ILE A 66 0.82 -20.58 -13.30
CA ILE A 66 0.96 -22.05 -13.14
C ILE A 66 -0.40 -22.74 -13.20
N LEU A 67 -1.43 -22.11 -12.61
CA LEU A 67 -2.81 -22.63 -12.63
C LEU A 67 -3.53 -22.40 -13.99
N GLY A 68 -2.90 -21.73 -14.95
CA GLY A 68 -3.49 -21.47 -16.26
C GLY A 68 -4.71 -20.54 -16.25
N LEU A 69 -4.87 -19.73 -15.17
CA LEU A 69 -6.03 -18.84 -15.00
C LEU A 69 -5.98 -17.60 -15.91
N THR A 70 -4.80 -17.27 -16.42
CA THR A 70 -4.61 -16.17 -17.37
C THR A 70 -3.43 -16.45 -18.29
N HIS A 71 -3.60 -16.09 -19.57
CA HIS A 71 -2.56 -16.20 -20.58
C HIS A 71 -2.28 -14.84 -21.25
N SER A 72 -2.80 -13.75 -20.69
CA SER A 72 -2.63 -12.43 -21.26
C SER A 72 -1.20 -11.90 -21.03
N PRO A 73 -0.52 -11.39 -22.07
CA PRO A 73 0.78 -10.73 -21.90
C PRO A 73 0.69 -9.44 -21.07
N LEU A 74 -0.50 -8.86 -20.93
CA LEU A 74 -0.72 -7.64 -20.13
C LEU A 74 -0.50 -7.87 -18.64
N THR A 75 -0.54 -9.11 -18.16
CA THR A 75 -0.25 -9.45 -16.77
C THR A 75 1.20 -9.17 -16.36
N LEU A 76 2.13 -9.01 -17.33
CA LEU A 76 3.50 -8.55 -17.04
C LEU A 76 3.57 -7.15 -16.43
N TRP A 77 2.51 -6.34 -16.53
CA TRP A 77 2.42 -5.03 -15.87
C TRP A 77 2.01 -5.12 -14.40
N ILE A 78 1.58 -6.30 -13.93
CA ILE A 78 1.16 -6.50 -12.52
C ILE A 78 2.28 -6.20 -11.51
N PRO A 79 3.56 -6.57 -11.70
CA PRO A 79 4.61 -6.20 -10.76
C PRO A 79 4.81 -4.68 -10.63
N LEU A 80 4.67 -3.95 -11.73
CA LEU A 80 4.73 -2.48 -11.71
C LEU A 80 3.52 -1.89 -10.98
N LEU A 81 2.34 -2.44 -11.21
CA LEU A 81 1.14 -2.07 -10.44
C LEU A 81 1.29 -2.41 -8.96
N ALA A 82 1.89 -3.55 -8.61
CA ALA A 82 2.17 -3.94 -7.23
C ALA A 82 3.12 -2.94 -6.55
N LEU A 83 4.13 -2.43 -7.27
CA LEU A 83 4.99 -1.36 -6.77
C LEU A 83 4.18 -0.09 -6.48
N LEU A 84 3.30 0.30 -7.38
CA LEU A 84 2.47 1.50 -7.23
C LEU A 84 1.53 1.40 -6.02
N ILE A 85 0.88 0.23 -5.85
CA ILE A 85 0.07 -0.09 -4.67
C ILE A 85 0.94 -0.03 -3.42
N GLY A 86 2.14 -0.61 -3.48
CA GLY A 86 3.11 -0.59 -2.39
C GLY A 86 3.48 0.83 -1.97
N ILE A 87 3.82 1.70 -2.90
CA ILE A 87 4.13 3.11 -2.67
C ILE A 87 2.95 3.82 -1.99
N CYS A 88 1.72 3.58 -2.46
CA CYS A 88 0.52 4.17 -1.90
C CYS A 88 0.30 3.75 -0.44
N PHE A 89 0.23 2.45 -0.20
CA PHE A 89 -0.15 1.92 1.11
C PHE A 89 0.97 1.94 2.14
N SER A 90 2.24 1.88 1.74
CA SER A 90 3.36 2.10 2.67
C SER A 90 3.43 3.54 3.15
N GLY A 91 3.14 4.53 2.29
CA GLY A 91 3.04 5.92 2.71
C GLY A 91 1.95 6.13 3.75
N MET A 92 0.76 5.59 3.52
CA MET A 92 -0.35 5.62 4.49
C MET A 92 0.00 4.86 5.78
N GLY A 93 0.64 3.71 5.67
CA GLY A 93 1.09 2.90 6.82
C GLY A 93 2.09 3.64 7.70
N LEU A 94 3.06 4.34 7.11
CA LEU A 94 4.03 5.12 7.85
C LEU A 94 3.40 6.29 8.65
N ILE A 95 2.29 6.88 8.19
CA ILE A 95 1.53 7.87 8.98
C ILE A 95 1.03 7.22 10.28
N MET A 96 0.44 6.03 10.16
CA MET A 96 -0.06 5.30 11.33
C MET A 96 1.06 4.88 12.27
N THR A 97 2.21 4.49 11.75
CA THR A 97 3.43 4.21 12.53
C THR A 97 3.92 5.43 13.29
N ALA A 98 3.89 6.60 12.65
CA ALA A 98 4.26 7.86 13.28
C ALA A 98 3.33 8.26 14.44
N LEU A 99 2.03 7.93 14.33
CA LEU A 99 1.01 8.27 15.34
C LEU A 99 0.87 7.21 16.43
N SER A 100 1.30 5.97 16.16
CA SER A 100 1.06 4.84 17.05
C SER A 100 1.87 4.92 18.35
N PRO A 101 1.24 4.77 19.52
CA PRO A 101 1.95 4.62 20.80
C PRO A 101 2.37 3.16 21.06
N SER A 102 1.67 2.18 20.49
CA SER A 102 1.87 0.74 20.75
C SER A 102 1.40 -0.13 19.59
N TYR A 103 1.77 -1.42 19.61
CA TYR A 103 1.31 -2.39 18.63
C TYR A 103 -0.21 -2.57 18.59
N ASP A 104 -0.90 -2.42 19.71
CA ASP A 104 -2.36 -2.58 19.79
C ASP A 104 -3.09 -1.57 18.89
N PHE A 105 -2.51 -0.37 18.71
CA PHE A 105 -3.07 0.64 17.81
C PHE A 105 -3.22 0.14 16.38
N PHE A 106 -2.33 -0.73 15.91
CA PHE A 106 -2.39 -1.28 14.55
C PHE A 106 -3.58 -2.20 14.34
N MET A 107 -4.00 -2.93 15.39
CA MET A 107 -5.23 -3.75 15.33
C MET A 107 -6.45 -2.87 15.02
N PHE A 108 -6.55 -1.71 15.66
CA PHE A 108 -7.61 -0.74 15.37
C PHE A 108 -7.51 -0.20 13.95
N CYS A 109 -6.32 0.12 13.45
CA CYS A 109 -6.12 0.55 12.07
C CYS A 109 -6.59 -0.50 11.06
N PHE A 110 -6.23 -1.77 11.29
CA PHE A 110 -6.67 -2.87 10.43
C PHE A 110 -8.19 -3.02 10.45
N THR A 111 -8.81 -3.00 11.63
CA THR A 111 -10.25 -3.24 11.78
C THR A 111 -11.08 -2.05 11.30
N LEU A 112 -10.65 -0.80 11.56
CA LEU A 112 -11.44 0.40 11.26
C LEU A 112 -11.17 0.99 9.87
N VAL A 113 -9.97 0.80 9.32
CA VAL A 113 -9.58 1.41 8.03
C VAL A 113 -9.46 0.36 6.95
N ILE A 114 -8.62 -0.66 7.13
CA ILE A 114 -8.30 -1.62 6.08
C ILE A 114 -9.48 -2.57 5.81
N ALA A 115 -10.14 -3.09 6.85
CA ALA A 115 -11.24 -4.04 6.66
C ALA A 115 -12.45 -3.42 5.94
N PRO A 116 -13.01 -2.25 6.34
CA PRO A 116 -14.11 -1.65 5.59
C PRO A 116 -13.67 -1.19 4.18
N MET A 117 -12.44 -0.70 4.03
CA MET A 117 -11.91 -0.36 2.71
C MET A 117 -11.90 -1.56 1.76
N THR A 118 -11.46 -2.74 2.22
CA THR A 118 -11.45 -3.95 1.39
C THR A 118 -12.83 -4.44 1.00
N LEU A 119 -13.83 -4.24 1.86
CA LEU A 119 -15.22 -4.59 1.55
C LEU A 119 -15.82 -3.64 0.51
N LEU A 120 -15.52 -2.34 0.60
CA LEU A 120 -16.10 -1.31 -0.27
C LEU A 120 -15.44 -1.22 -1.64
N CYS A 121 -14.13 -1.54 -1.74
CA CYS A 121 -13.35 -1.32 -2.96
C CYS A 121 -13.54 -2.37 -4.07
N GLY A 122 -14.47 -3.31 -3.92
CA GLY A 122 -14.74 -4.29 -4.98
C GLY A 122 -13.77 -5.47 -5.01
N VAL A 123 -13.06 -5.74 -3.91
CA VAL A 123 -12.18 -6.93 -3.79
C VAL A 123 -13.01 -8.22 -3.84
N PHE A 124 -14.11 -8.25 -3.11
CA PHE A 124 -14.99 -9.43 -2.96
C PHE A 124 -16.26 -9.32 -3.80
N PHE A 125 -16.83 -8.13 -3.92
CA PHE A 125 -18.07 -7.88 -4.66
C PHE A 125 -17.85 -6.74 -5.66
N PRO A 126 -18.48 -6.78 -6.86
CA PRO A 126 -18.43 -5.66 -7.79
C PRO A 126 -19.02 -4.38 -7.14
N VAL A 127 -18.35 -3.25 -7.35
CA VAL A 127 -18.76 -1.95 -6.77
C VAL A 127 -20.17 -1.56 -7.22
N ASP A 128 -20.57 -1.98 -8.42
CA ASP A 128 -21.90 -1.69 -9.01
C ASP A 128 -23.07 -2.26 -8.21
N GLN A 129 -22.81 -3.25 -7.35
CA GLN A 129 -23.85 -3.87 -6.48
C GLN A 129 -24.06 -3.10 -5.16
N LEU A 130 -23.22 -2.11 -4.88
CA LEU A 130 -23.32 -1.30 -3.67
C LEU A 130 -24.39 -0.21 -3.83
N PRO A 131 -25.02 0.27 -2.73
CA PRO A 131 -25.84 1.48 -2.75
C PRO A 131 -25.04 2.70 -3.29
N SER A 132 -25.73 3.63 -3.96
CA SER A 132 -25.11 4.77 -4.65
C SER A 132 -24.16 5.62 -3.75
N VAL A 133 -24.52 5.76 -2.48
CA VAL A 133 -23.68 6.46 -1.49
C VAL A 133 -22.35 5.74 -1.27
N LEU A 134 -22.37 4.40 -1.15
CA LEU A 134 -21.15 3.61 -0.95
C LEU A 134 -20.31 3.54 -2.22
N GLN A 135 -20.91 3.57 -3.41
CA GLN A 135 -20.19 3.68 -4.67
C GLN A 135 -19.38 4.98 -4.74
N THR A 136 -19.98 6.10 -4.32
CA THR A 136 -19.28 7.38 -4.29
C THR A 136 -18.11 7.36 -3.31
N VAL A 137 -18.28 6.79 -2.12
CA VAL A 137 -17.19 6.62 -1.14
C VAL A 137 -16.10 5.72 -1.71
N ALA A 138 -16.44 4.61 -2.35
CA ALA A 138 -15.48 3.70 -2.95
C ALA A 138 -14.58 4.37 -3.99
N GLN A 139 -15.10 5.34 -4.76
CA GLN A 139 -14.32 6.08 -5.76
C GLN A 139 -13.20 6.94 -5.16
N PHE A 140 -13.30 7.35 -3.90
CA PHE A 140 -12.23 8.08 -3.21
C PHE A 140 -11.17 7.14 -2.62
N LEU A 141 -11.43 5.85 -2.53
CA LEU A 141 -10.51 4.92 -1.89
C LEU A 141 -9.41 4.47 -2.87
N PRO A 142 -8.13 4.53 -2.48
CA PRO A 142 -7.02 4.20 -3.37
C PRO A 142 -7.05 2.74 -3.85
N LEU A 143 -7.58 1.82 -3.04
CA LEU A 143 -7.67 0.41 -3.41
C LEU A 143 -8.62 0.17 -4.60
N THR A 144 -9.68 0.96 -4.74
CA THR A 144 -10.59 0.89 -5.90
C THR A 144 -9.84 1.15 -7.19
N HIS A 145 -9.04 2.21 -7.24
CA HIS A 145 -8.23 2.55 -8.41
C HIS A 145 -7.19 1.45 -8.74
N ALA A 146 -6.62 0.82 -7.71
CA ALA A 146 -5.73 -0.33 -7.91
C ALA A 146 -6.45 -1.52 -8.54
N ILE A 147 -7.69 -1.80 -8.13
CA ILE A 147 -8.49 -2.91 -8.65
C ILE A 147 -8.96 -2.63 -10.09
N GLU A 148 -9.34 -1.39 -10.40
CA GLU A 148 -9.74 -0.96 -11.74
C GLU A 148 -8.59 -1.05 -12.76
N LEU A 149 -7.34 -0.91 -12.31
CA LEU A 149 -6.17 -1.20 -13.13
C LEU A 149 -5.89 -2.71 -13.24
N ALA A 150 -5.95 -3.44 -12.12
CA ALA A 150 -5.55 -4.84 -12.09
C ALA A 150 -6.53 -5.77 -12.81
N ARG A 151 -7.84 -5.53 -12.68
CA ARG A 151 -8.88 -6.41 -13.24
C ARG A 151 -8.79 -6.53 -14.75
N PRO A 152 -8.72 -5.44 -15.54
CA PRO A 152 -8.55 -5.52 -16.99
C PRO A 152 -7.23 -6.18 -17.40
N LEU A 153 -6.12 -5.89 -16.72
CA LEU A 153 -4.82 -6.50 -17.03
C LEU A 153 -4.84 -8.03 -16.91
N ILE A 154 -5.60 -8.56 -15.96
CA ILE A 154 -5.75 -10.01 -15.77
C ILE A 154 -6.68 -10.61 -16.82
N THR A 155 -7.74 -9.90 -17.21
CA THR A 155 -8.71 -10.36 -18.23
C THR A 155 -8.24 -10.15 -19.66
N GLY A 156 -7.08 -9.51 -19.86
CA GLY A 156 -6.51 -9.28 -21.20
C GLY A 156 -7.03 -8.03 -21.89
N ASN A 157 -7.68 -7.13 -21.15
CA ASN A 157 -8.17 -5.85 -21.64
C ASN A 157 -7.26 -4.71 -21.19
N VAL A 158 -7.27 -3.62 -21.95
CA VAL A 158 -6.57 -2.39 -21.55
C VAL A 158 -7.44 -1.62 -20.56
N PRO A 159 -6.92 -1.23 -19.39
CA PRO A 159 -7.67 -0.43 -18.42
C PRO A 159 -8.10 0.91 -19.02
N GLN A 160 -9.28 1.39 -18.63
CA GLN A 160 -9.72 2.74 -18.96
C GLN A 160 -9.10 3.75 -18.00
N ASN A 161 -8.90 4.99 -18.45
CA ASN A 161 -8.41 6.10 -17.61
C ASN A 161 -7.14 5.79 -16.80
N ILE A 162 -6.20 5.04 -17.37
CA ILE A 162 -4.97 4.58 -16.72
C ILE A 162 -4.25 5.72 -15.98
N LEU A 163 -4.11 6.87 -16.63
CA LEU A 163 -3.39 8.02 -16.08
C LEU A 163 -4.06 8.56 -14.81
N LEU A 164 -5.39 8.58 -14.76
CA LEU A 164 -6.13 9.03 -13.58
C LEU A 164 -5.87 8.09 -12.39
N HIS A 165 -5.97 6.79 -12.59
CA HIS A 165 -5.78 5.81 -11.51
C HIS A 165 -4.33 5.80 -11.01
N ILE A 166 -3.34 5.90 -11.90
CA ILE A 166 -1.93 6.03 -11.53
C ILE A 166 -1.70 7.33 -10.75
N PHE A 167 -2.25 8.45 -11.22
CA PHE A 167 -2.09 9.73 -10.55
C PHE A 167 -2.68 9.72 -9.14
N VAL A 168 -3.86 9.15 -8.96
CA VAL A 168 -4.49 9.03 -7.64
C VAL A 168 -3.63 8.20 -6.69
N LEU A 169 -3.17 7.02 -7.12
CA LEU A 169 -2.32 6.16 -6.29
C LEU A 169 -1.01 6.84 -5.90
N LEU A 170 -0.35 7.52 -6.85
CA LEU A 170 0.86 8.30 -6.57
C LEU A 170 0.59 9.47 -5.63
N ALA A 171 -0.51 10.20 -5.83
CA ALA A 171 -0.89 11.30 -4.97
C ALA A 171 -1.07 10.85 -3.51
N TYR A 172 -1.78 9.74 -3.28
CA TYR A 172 -1.92 9.15 -1.94
C TYR A 172 -0.58 8.69 -1.37
N GLY A 173 0.28 8.06 -2.17
CA GLY A 173 1.60 7.59 -1.73
C GLY A 173 2.52 8.74 -1.32
N VAL A 174 2.66 9.75 -2.18
CA VAL A 174 3.55 10.90 -1.96
C VAL A 174 3.05 11.78 -0.81
N THR A 175 1.76 12.09 -0.77
CA THR A 175 1.16 12.87 0.33
C THR A 175 1.26 12.11 1.64
N GLY A 176 1.02 10.78 1.62
CA GLY A 176 1.19 9.89 2.77
C GLY A 176 2.62 9.89 3.30
N TYR A 177 3.60 9.75 2.42
CA TYR A 177 5.02 9.83 2.78
C TYR A 177 5.39 11.18 3.39
N TYR A 178 4.97 12.29 2.77
CA TYR A 178 5.27 13.63 3.27
C TYR A 178 4.69 13.89 4.66
N ILE A 179 3.42 13.51 4.87
CA ILE A 179 2.77 13.62 6.18
C ILE A 179 3.49 12.75 7.23
N ALA A 180 3.81 11.51 6.87
CA ALA A 180 4.55 10.60 7.74
C ALA A 180 5.92 11.19 8.15
N LEU A 181 6.66 11.74 7.20
CA LEU A 181 7.95 12.39 7.43
C LEU A 181 7.84 13.54 8.44
N VAL A 182 6.86 14.41 8.26
CA VAL A 182 6.62 15.55 9.18
C VAL A 182 6.26 15.07 10.58
N LEU A 183 5.42 14.03 10.70
CA LEU A 183 5.01 13.47 11.99
C LEU A 183 6.19 12.78 12.69
N ILE A 184 6.97 11.99 11.98
CA ILE A 184 8.15 11.29 12.50
C ILE A 184 9.21 12.30 12.97
N ARG A 185 9.47 13.35 12.19
CA ARG A 185 10.36 14.45 12.61
C ARG A 185 9.90 15.09 13.91
N ARG A 186 8.61 15.39 14.04
CA ARG A 186 8.05 15.97 15.28
C ARG A 186 8.14 15.03 16.47
N ARG A 187 8.16 13.72 16.25
CA ARG A 187 8.19 12.70 17.30
C ARG A 187 9.62 12.41 17.77
N LEU A 188 10.58 12.34 16.87
CA LEU A 188 11.96 11.92 17.18
C LEU A 188 12.92 13.08 17.39
N LEU A 189 12.65 14.28 16.85
CA LEU A 189 13.51 15.46 17.00
C LEU A 189 13.01 16.44 18.07
N LYS A 190 12.10 16.00 18.93
CA LYS A 190 11.77 16.69 20.19
C LYS A 190 12.67 16.14 21.28
#